data_25d047b58c2f9eb00a0dc036fa899a7f
#
_entry.id   25d047b58c2f9eb00a0dc036fa899a7f
#
_cell.length_a   1.000
_cell.length_b   1.000
_cell.length_c   1.000
_cell.angle_alpha   90.00
_cell.angle_beta   90.00
_cell.angle_gamma   90.00
#
_symmetry.space_group_name_H-M   'P 1'
#
loop_
_entity.id
_entity.type
_entity.pdbx_description
1 polymer ?
#
loop_
_entity_poly.entity_id
_entity_poly.type
_entity_poly.pdbx_seq_one_letter_code
_entity_poly.pdbx_strand_id
1 'polypeptide(L)'
;MYQQLISYGESDVYPFHMPGHKRRALPFPNPYTIDITEIDGFDNLHHAEGLIREAEERAAKLYGADRSYYLVNGSTCGLLAAICAAARRGDKVLAARNCHKAVYHAISMQG
;
A
#
# COMPACT_ATOMS: atom_id res chain seq x y z
N MET A 1 -18.31 -14.62 -15.90
CA MET A 1 -17.13 -14.04 -15.21
C MET A 1 -16.61 -14.93 -14.09
N TYR A 2 -17.39 -15.31 -13.06
CA TYR A 2 -16.91 -16.14 -11.94
C TYR A 2 -16.29 -17.48 -12.40
N GLN A 3 -17.00 -18.26 -13.22
CA GLN A 3 -16.51 -19.53 -13.75
C GLN A 3 -15.20 -19.40 -14.54
N GLN A 4 -15.05 -18.31 -15.32
CA GLN A 4 -13.84 -18.04 -16.07
C GLN A 4 -12.65 -17.77 -15.13
N LEU A 5 -12.87 -17.08 -14.01
CA LEU A 5 -11.83 -16.82 -13.00
C LEU A 5 -11.39 -18.12 -12.32
N ILE A 6 -12.34 -19.00 -11.99
CA ILE A 6 -12.03 -20.31 -11.41
C ILE A 6 -11.22 -21.16 -12.39
N SER A 7 -11.70 -21.33 -13.63
CA SER A 7 -11.00 -22.09 -14.67
C SER A 7 -9.58 -21.53 -14.94
N TYR A 8 -9.44 -20.22 -14.93
CA TYR A 8 -8.12 -19.59 -15.06
C TYR A 8 -7.23 -19.88 -13.82
N GLY A 9 -7.81 -19.85 -12.62
CA GLY A 9 -7.10 -20.16 -11.37
C GLY A 9 -6.53 -21.58 -11.34
N GLU A 10 -7.28 -22.54 -11.90
CA GLU A 10 -6.94 -23.97 -11.99
C GLU A 10 -6.10 -24.35 -13.21
N SER A 11 -5.89 -23.42 -14.14
CA SER A 11 -5.14 -23.67 -15.37
C SER A 11 -3.63 -23.75 -15.15
N ASP A 12 -2.92 -24.42 -16.05
CA ASP A 12 -1.45 -24.50 -16.08
C ASP A 12 -0.77 -23.24 -16.60
N VAL A 13 -1.57 -22.21 -16.96
CA VAL A 13 -1.02 -20.95 -17.47
C VAL A 13 -0.28 -20.21 -16.35
N TYR A 14 1.02 -19.95 -16.55
CA TYR A 14 1.80 -19.20 -15.57
C TYR A 14 1.43 -17.71 -15.58
N PRO A 15 1.07 -17.12 -14.43
CA PRO A 15 0.58 -15.74 -14.37
C PRO A 15 1.73 -14.73 -14.36
N PHE A 16 2.20 -14.28 -15.52
CA PHE A 16 3.21 -13.21 -15.63
C PHE A 16 2.69 -11.83 -15.26
N HIS A 17 1.37 -11.65 -15.22
CA HIS A 17 0.73 -10.41 -14.78
C HIS A 17 0.74 -10.23 -13.26
N MET A 18 0.41 -9.06 -12.79
CA MET A 18 0.13 -8.82 -11.36
C MET A 18 -1.17 -9.54 -10.92
N PRO A 19 -1.29 -9.96 -9.67
CA PRO A 19 -0.39 -9.75 -8.54
C PRO A 19 0.85 -10.66 -8.51
N GLY A 20 1.85 -10.24 -7.74
CA GLY A 20 3.16 -10.89 -7.67
C GLY A 20 3.22 -12.25 -6.98
N HIS A 21 2.22 -12.63 -6.17
CA HIS A 21 2.21 -13.91 -5.44
C HIS A 21 2.14 -15.15 -6.35
N LYS A 22 1.75 -14.98 -7.63
CA LYS A 22 1.77 -16.03 -8.65
C LYS A 22 1.03 -17.32 -8.26
N ARG A 23 -0.11 -17.20 -7.58
CA ARG A 23 -0.94 -18.30 -7.06
C ARG A 23 -0.23 -19.21 -6.04
N ARG A 24 0.91 -18.77 -5.47
CA ARG A 24 1.58 -19.53 -4.42
C ARG A 24 0.75 -19.49 -3.14
N ALA A 25 0.71 -20.60 -2.44
CA ALA A 25 0.12 -20.64 -1.10
C ALA A 25 0.82 -19.64 -0.18
N LEU A 26 0.04 -18.87 0.54
CA LEU A 26 0.59 -17.91 1.50
C LEU A 26 0.95 -18.65 2.79
N PRO A 27 2.07 -18.28 3.44
CA PRO A 27 2.51 -18.93 4.68
C PRO A 27 1.75 -18.45 5.93
N PHE A 28 0.55 -17.93 5.76
CA PHE A 28 -0.27 -17.40 6.85
C PHE A 28 -1.72 -17.90 6.73
N PRO A 29 -2.50 -17.86 7.83
CA PRO A 29 -3.87 -18.36 7.87
C PRO A 29 -4.79 -17.63 6.88
N ASN A 30 -5.95 -18.20 6.65
CA ASN A 30 -6.99 -17.58 5.86
C ASN A 30 -7.27 -16.15 6.38
N PRO A 31 -7.11 -15.10 5.58
CA PRO A 31 -7.30 -13.73 6.03
C PRO A 31 -8.70 -13.45 6.60
N TYR A 32 -9.72 -14.16 6.15
CA TYR A 32 -11.07 -14.01 6.71
C TYR A 32 -11.19 -14.44 8.18
N THR A 33 -10.27 -15.28 8.67
CA THR A 33 -10.28 -15.71 10.09
C THR A 33 -9.61 -14.72 11.02
N ILE A 34 -8.90 -13.75 10.48
CA ILE A 34 -8.16 -12.72 11.20
C ILE A 34 -8.59 -11.31 10.78
N ASP A 35 -9.69 -11.20 10.03
CA ASP A 35 -10.27 -9.94 9.62
C ASP A 35 -11.08 -9.35 10.78
N ILE A 36 -10.66 -8.20 11.26
CA ILE A 36 -11.23 -7.54 12.44
C ILE A 36 -11.35 -6.02 12.19
N THR A 37 -12.16 -5.37 13.00
CA THR A 37 -12.21 -3.91 13.11
C THR A 37 -11.43 -3.43 14.36
N GLU A 38 -11.64 -2.20 14.80
CA GLU A 38 -11.06 -1.63 16.03
C GLU A 38 -11.76 -2.20 17.27
N ILE A 39 -11.39 -3.43 17.65
CA ILE A 39 -11.90 -4.11 18.83
C ILE A 39 -10.92 -4.02 20.01
N ASP A 40 -11.40 -4.24 21.23
CA ASP A 40 -10.56 -4.22 22.43
C ASP A 40 -9.36 -5.18 22.31
N GLY A 41 -8.19 -4.65 22.66
CA GLY A 41 -6.92 -5.39 22.57
C GLY A 41 -6.23 -5.29 21.21
N PHE A 42 -6.87 -4.66 20.21
CA PHE A 42 -6.29 -4.34 18.91
C PHE A 42 -6.32 -2.82 18.70
N ASP A 43 -5.42 -2.34 17.89
CA ASP A 43 -5.15 -0.93 17.71
C ASP A 43 -6.06 -0.29 16.64
N ASN A 44 -6.01 1.05 16.51
CA ASN A 44 -6.68 1.81 15.46
C ASN A 44 -5.65 2.45 14.53
N LEU A 45 -5.73 2.17 13.24
CA LEU A 45 -4.76 2.66 12.25
C LEU A 45 -4.64 4.19 12.21
N HIS A 46 -5.75 4.90 12.45
CA HIS A 46 -5.77 6.37 12.42
C HIS A 46 -5.43 7.01 13.77
N HIS A 47 -5.31 6.20 14.81
CA HIS A 47 -4.93 6.62 16.17
C HIS A 47 -4.13 5.50 16.84
N ALA A 48 -2.98 5.19 16.24
CA ALA A 48 -2.13 4.09 16.65
C ALA A 48 -1.46 4.36 18.01
N GLU A 49 -1.74 3.52 19.01
CA GLU A 49 -1.20 3.62 20.37
C GLU A 49 -0.57 2.30 20.86
N GLY A 50 -0.87 1.17 20.19
CA GLY A 50 -0.46 -0.17 20.57
C GLY A 50 0.29 -0.92 19.45
N LEU A 51 -0.26 -2.04 19.01
CA LEU A 51 0.39 -2.98 18.07
C LEU A 51 0.78 -2.34 16.74
N ILE A 52 -0.06 -1.47 16.20
CA ILE A 52 0.21 -0.77 14.94
C ILE A 52 1.35 0.22 15.15
N ARG A 53 1.31 1.00 16.23
CA ARG A 53 2.37 1.94 16.58
C ARG A 53 3.71 1.25 16.76
N GLU A 54 3.76 0.15 17.51
CA GLU A 54 4.99 -0.64 17.68
C GLU A 54 5.55 -1.14 16.33
N ALA A 55 4.67 -1.57 15.42
CA ALA A 55 5.06 -2.03 14.10
C ALA A 55 5.58 -0.87 13.23
N GLU A 56 4.96 0.31 13.28
CA GLU A 56 5.42 1.52 12.60
C GLU A 56 6.79 1.99 13.13
N GLU A 57 7.00 1.96 14.44
CA GLU A 57 8.29 2.32 15.05
C GLU A 57 9.39 1.33 14.66
N ARG A 58 9.11 0.02 14.60
CA ARG A 58 10.06 -0.98 14.09
C ARG A 58 10.40 -0.74 12.63
N ALA A 59 9.41 -0.42 11.80
CA ALA A 59 9.64 -0.10 10.40
C ALA A 59 10.49 1.17 10.25
N ALA A 60 10.18 2.24 10.97
CA ALA A 60 10.96 3.46 10.98
C ALA A 60 12.42 3.20 11.33
N LYS A 61 12.67 2.44 12.40
CA LYS A 61 14.02 2.05 12.81
C LYS A 61 14.76 1.24 11.75
N LEU A 62 14.08 0.30 11.09
CA LEU A 62 14.66 -0.55 10.04
C LEU A 62 15.09 0.28 8.83
N TYR A 63 14.29 1.26 8.43
CA TYR A 63 14.55 2.11 7.27
C TYR A 63 15.35 3.38 7.60
N GLY A 64 15.68 3.62 8.86
CA GLY A 64 16.36 4.85 9.29
C GLY A 64 15.52 6.12 9.09
N ALA A 65 14.21 5.99 9.18
CA ALA A 65 13.26 7.09 9.03
C ALA A 65 12.82 7.62 10.41
N ASP A 66 12.42 8.89 10.48
CA ASP A 66 11.88 9.48 11.71
C ASP A 66 10.52 8.85 12.08
N ARG A 67 9.71 8.52 11.08
CA ARG A 67 8.40 7.86 11.22
C ARG A 67 8.09 6.98 10.02
N SER A 68 7.25 5.98 10.25
CA SER A 68 6.63 5.16 9.20
C SER A 68 5.13 5.10 9.44
N TYR A 69 4.37 4.94 8.37
CA TYR A 69 2.91 4.84 8.41
C TYR A 69 2.44 3.74 7.47
N TYR A 70 1.48 2.95 7.91
CA TYR A 70 0.79 1.99 7.05
C TYR A 70 -0.30 2.68 6.23
N LEU A 71 -0.36 2.34 4.95
CA LEU A 71 -1.31 2.93 4.01
C LEU A 71 -2.36 1.90 3.60
N VAL A 72 -3.64 2.28 3.64
CA VAL A 72 -4.75 1.39 3.25
C VAL A 72 -5.19 1.55 1.79
N ASN A 73 -4.90 2.68 1.17
CA ASN A 73 -5.27 2.97 -0.23
C ASN A 73 -4.10 2.78 -1.22
N GLY A 74 -3.20 1.85 -0.90
CA GLY A 74 -2.05 1.50 -1.72
C GLY A 74 -0.97 2.59 -1.78
N SER A 75 0.15 2.26 -2.40
CA SER A 75 1.28 3.18 -2.57
C SER A 75 0.94 4.44 -3.38
N THR A 76 -0.09 4.40 -4.22
CA THR A 76 -0.59 5.58 -4.92
C THR A 76 -1.02 6.67 -3.94
N CYS A 77 -1.78 6.32 -2.90
CA CYS A 77 -2.19 7.28 -1.87
C CYS A 77 -0.96 7.90 -1.16
N GLY A 78 0.03 7.08 -0.82
CA GLY A 78 1.26 7.56 -0.21
C GLY A 78 2.05 8.52 -1.10
N LEU A 79 2.16 8.22 -2.40
CA LEU A 79 2.82 9.10 -3.36
C LEU A 79 2.07 10.43 -3.51
N LEU A 80 0.75 10.40 -3.60
CA LEU A 80 -0.06 11.62 -3.64
C LEU A 80 0.16 12.45 -2.38
N ALA A 81 0.03 11.85 -1.20
CA ALA A 81 0.20 12.53 0.07
C ALA A 81 1.60 13.13 0.23
N ALA A 82 2.66 12.37 -0.08
CA ALA A 82 4.04 12.81 0.05
C ALA A 82 4.36 14.00 -0.88
N ILE A 83 3.94 13.94 -2.14
CA ILE A 83 4.19 15.01 -3.10
C ILE A 83 3.37 16.26 -2.74
N CYS A 84 2.10 16.07 -2.35
CA CYS A 84 1.25 17.20 -1.93
C CYS A 84 1.74 17.86 -0.62
N ALA A 85 2.40 17.13 0.25
CA ALA A 85 3.01 17.68 1.46
C ALA A 85 4.32 18.42 1.18
N ALA A 86 5.09 17.96 0.17
CA ALA A 86 6.41 18.50 -0.14
C ALA A 86 6.39 19.67 -1.14
N ALA A 87 5.39 19.74 -2.05
CA ALA A 87 5.28 20.73 -3.10
C ALA A 87 4.03 21.60 -2.93
N ARG A 88 4.13 22.86 -3.32
CA ARG A 88 3.04 23.83 -3.31
C ARG A 88 2.77 24.33 -4.73
N ARG A 89 1.63 24.97 -4.92
CA ARG A 89 1.29 25.59 -6.19
C ARG A 89 2.38 26.57 -6.62
N GLY A 90 2.85 26.41 -7.84
CA GLY A 90 3.93 27.23 -8.42
C GLY A 90 5.34 26.71 -8.17
N ASP A 91 5.52 25.67 -7.36
CA ASP A 91 6.83 25.03 -7.19
C ASP A 91 7.25 24.28 -8.46
N LYS A 92 8.56 24.14 -8.63
CA LYS A 92 9.13 23.36 -9.73
C LYS A 92 9.43 21.94 -9.25
N VAL A 93 8.82 20.94 -9.89
CA VAL A 93 9.03 19.53 -9.58
C VAL A 93 9.82 18.87 -10.71
N LEU A 94 10.96 18.25 -10.38
CA LEU A 94 11.72 17.43 -11.30
C LEU A 94 11.28 15.97 -11.13
N ALA A 95 10.67 15.41 -12.17
CA ALA A 95 10.19 14.04 -12.19
C ALA A 95 10.76 13.25 -13.36
N ALA A 96 11.06 11.97 -13.14
CA ALA A 96 11.47 11.08 -14.22
C ALA A 96 10.32 10.87 -15.21
N ARG A 97 10.62 10.89 -16.52
CA ARG A 97 9.60 10.71 -17.58
C ARG A 97 8.87 9.35 -17.48
N ASN A 98 9.52 8.33 -16.98
CA ASN A 98 9.00 6.97 -16.84
C ASN A 98 8.47 6.67 -15.43
N CYS A 99 8.21 7.69 -14.60
CA CYS A 99 7.63 7.47 -13.27
C CYS A 99 6.15 7.01 -13.37
N HIS A 100 5.66 6.41 -12.29
CA HIS A 100 4.28 5.98 -12.20
C HIS A 100 3.32 7.18 -12.32
N LYS A 101 2.17 6.98 -12.95
CA LYS A 101 1.15 8.03 -13.17
C LYS A 101 0.71 8.76 -11.89
N ALA A 102 0.81 8.14 -10.72
CA ALA A 102 0.51 8.78 -9.45
C ALA A 102 1.35 10.05 -9.20
N VAL A 103 2.61 10.07 -9.66
CA VAL A 103 3.48 11.25 -9.56
C VAL A 103 2.92 12.40 -10.39
N TYR A 104 2.54 12.14 -11.64
CA TYR A 104 1.92 13.15 -12.50
C TYR A 104 0.60 13.66 -11.95
N HIS A 105 -0.23 12.75 -11.40
CA HIS A 105 -1.49 13.14 -10.77
C HIS A 105 -1.26 14.04 -9.56
N ALA A 106 -0.29 13.71 -8.69
CA ALA A 106 0.04 14.54 -7.53
C ALA A 106 0.50 15.94 -7.94
N ILE A 107 1.37 16.05 -8.95
CA ILE A 107 1.83 17.33 -9.49
C ILE A 107 0.65 18.15 -10.05
N SER A 108 -0.22 17.49 -10.83
CA SER A 108 -1.42 18.13 -11.40
C SER A 108 -2.41 18.63 -10.34
N MET A 109 -2.49 17.94 -9.19
CA MET A 109 -3.35 18.35 -8.07
C MET A 109 -2.85 19.61 -7.38
N GLN A 110 -1.58 19.93 -7.47
CA GLN A 110 -0.99 21.16 -6.90
C GLN A 110 -1.17 22.39 -7.82
N GLY A 111 -1.51 22.22 -9.08
CA GLY A 111 -1.77 23.29 -10.06
C GLY A 111 -0.57 23.71 -10.81
#